data_33cf246b0dce0fd2b7c2fb90f1c8dcb9
#
_entry.id   33cf246b0dce0fd2b7c2fb90f1c8dcb9
#
_cell.length_a   1.000
_cell.length_b   1.000
_cell.length_c   1.000
_cell.angle_alpha   90.00
_cell.angle_beta   90.00
_cell.angle_gamma   90.00
#
_symmetry.space_group_name_H-M   'P 1'
#
loop_
_entity.id
_entity.type
_entity.pdbx_description
1 polymer ?
#
loop_
_entity_poly.entity_id
_entity_poly.type
_entity_poly.pdbx_seq_one_letter_code
_entity_poly.pdbx_strand_id
1 'polypeptide(L)'
;MRRTVRNTKGFTLIELMIVVVIIGILAALAIPRFTQASARAKEKEADGILKQVYTLENAYYANNGAWATTDAQLQTVGWDSNTTLGLKNYSAPTLGQPPFTMAKTGSGYCNRTIDANGTITSVSC
;
A
#
# COMPACT_ATOMS: atom_id res chain seq x y z
N MET A 1 -26.32 -59.16 8.56
CA MET A 1 -25.98 -57.76 8.28
C MET A 1 -25.28 -57.67 6.93
N ARG A 2 -25.89 -57.09 5.88
CA ARG A 2 -25.27 -56.86 4.56
C ARG A 2 -24.55 -55.53 4.58
N ARG A 3 -23.24 -55.53 4.48
CA ARG A 3 -22.43 -54.31 4.29
C ARG A 3 -22.63 -53.80 2.85
N THR A 4 -23.26 -52.65 2.69
CA THR A 4 -23.38 -51.96 1.41
C THR A 4 -22.00 -51.37 1.10
N VAL A 5 -21.27 -51.89 0.12
CA VAL A 5 -20.05 -51.32 -0.40
C VAL A 5 -20.45 -50.10 -1.23
N ARG A 6 -20.19 -48.89 -0.70
CA ARG A 6 -20.36 -47.66 -1.46
C ARG A 6 -19.29 -47.64 -2.56
N ASN A 7 -19.75 -47.68 -3.78
CA ASN A 7 -18.89 -47.58 -4.97
C ASN A 7 -18.37 -46.13 -5.07
N THR A 8 -17.20 -45.86 -4.50
CA THR A 8 -16.50 -44.58 -4.61
C THR A 8 -15.85 -44.52 -5.98
N LYS A 9 -16.46 -43.81 -6.95
CA LYS A 9 -15.83 -43.46 -8.20
C LYS A 9 -14.64 -42.57 -7.92
N GLY A 10 -13.43 -43.01 -8.18
CA GLY A 10 -12.19 -42.24 -8.10
C GLY A 10 -12.02 -41.34 -9.33
N PHE A 11 -11.28 -40.25 -9.20
CA PHE A 11 -10.88 -39.39 -10.30
C PHE A 11 -9.90 -40.13 -11.25
N THR A 12 -10.03 -39.87 -12.53
CA THR A 12 -9.08 -40.39 -13.52
C THR A 12 -7.81 -39.51 -13.50
N LEU A 13 -6.68 -40.11 -13.87
CA LEU A 13 -5.39 -39.41 -13.93
C LEU A 13 -5.43 -38.24 -14.94
N ILE A 14 -6.17 -38.43 -16.05
CA ILE A 14 -6.31 -37.40 -17.08
C ILE A 14 -7.17 -36.22 -16.62
N GLU A 15 -8.21 -36.42 -15.81
CA GLU A 15 -9.00 -35.35 -15.24
C GLU A 15 -8.16 -34.47 -14.34
N LEU A 16 -7.30 -35.07 -13.49
CA LEU A 16 -6.38 -34.31 -12.65
C LEU A 16 -5.35 -33.55 -13.50
N MET A 17 -4.81 -34.18 -14.54
CA MET A 17 -3.80 -33.57 -15.42
C MET A 17 -4.34 -32.34 -16.15
N ILE A 18 -5.56 -32.40 -16.69
CA ILE A 18 -6.19 -31.24 -17.35
C ILE A 18 -6.40 -30.09 -16.37
N VAL A 19 -6.86 -30.36 -15.16
CA VAL A 19 -7.11 -29.36 -14.14
C VAL A 19 -5.82 -28.62 -13.76
N VAL A 20 -4.71 -29.33 -13.50
CA VAL A 20 -3.45 -28.66 -13.13
C VAL A 20 -2.86 -27.85 -14.28
N VAL A 21 -3.05 -28.27 -15.54
CA VAL A 21 -2.62 -27.51 -16.71
C VAL A 21 -3.42 -26.19 -16.82
N ILE A 22 -4.74 -26.24 -16.67
CA ILE A 22 -5.59 -25.05 -16.73
C ILE A 22 -5.22 -24.08 -15.59
N ILE A 23 -5.07 -24.57 -14.35
CA ILE A 23 -4.66 -23.75 -13.21
C ILE A 23 -3.28 -23.13 -13.46
N GLY A 24 -2.33 -23.89 -14.02
CA GLY A 24 -0.99 -23.39 -14.36
C GLY A 24 -1.01 -22.22 -15.34
N ILE A 25 -1.82 -22.33 -16.40
CA ILE A 25 -1.98 -21.24 -17.40
C ILE A 25 -2.62 -20.01 -16.76
N LEU A 26 -3.69 -20.20 -15.99
CA LEU A 26 -4.37 -19.09 -15.32
C LEU A 26 -3.45 -18.39 -14.28
N ALA A 27 -2.69 -19.15 -13.51
CA ALA A 27 -1.73 -18.62 -12.55
C ALA A 27 -0.63 -17.81 -13.23
N ALA A 28 -0.09 -18.29 -14.35
CA ALA A 28 0.96 -17.59 -15.11
C ALA A 28 0.52 -16.18 -15.58
N LEU A 29 -0.76 -16.01 -15.90
CA LEU A 29 -1.32 -14.72 -16.32
C LEU A 29 -1.75 -13.84 -15.14
N ALA A 30 -2.17 -14.45 -14.03
CA ALA A 30 -2.71 -13.73 -12.87
C ALA A 30 -1.61 -13.11 -11.99
N ILE A 31 -0.49 -13.82 -11.79
CA ILE A 31 0.58 -13.39 -10.87
C ILE A 31 1.15 -12.01 -11.22
N PRO A 32 1.57 -11.68 -12.47
CA PRO A 32 2.14 -10.38 -12.79
C PRO A 32 1.13 -9.23 -12.62
N ARG A 33 -0.14 -9.47 -12.87
CA ARG A 33 -1.20 -8.45 -12.66
C ARG A 33 -1.46 -8.19 -11.20
N PHE A 34 -1.43 -9.23 -10.37
CA PHE A 34 -1.63 -9.10 -8.93
C PHE A 34 -0.49 -8.32 -8.25
N THR A 35 0.75 -8.56 -8.62
CA THR A 35 1.90 -7.83 -8.08
C THR A 35 1.85 -6.35 -8.41
N GLN A 36 1.47 -5.96 -9.63
CA GLN A 36 1.29 -4.56 -10.02
C GLN A 36 0.13 -3.89 -9.27
N ALA A 37 -1.00 -4.60 -9.09
CA ALA A 37 -2.13 -4.07 -8.33
C ALA A 37 -1.76 -3.84 -6.86
N SER A 38 -1.02 -4.78 -6.26
CA SER A 38 -0.52 -4.66 -4.89
C SER A 38 0.44 -3.47 -4.73
N ALA A 39 1.37 -3.26 -5.67
CA ALA A 39 2.27 -2.11 -5.67
C ALA A 39 1.50 -0.78 -5.70
N ARG A 40 0.53 -0.65 -6.62
CA ARG A 40 -0.33 0.55 -6.72
C ARG A 40 -1.15 0.80 -5.46
N ALA A 41 -1.64 -0.25 -4.81
CA ALA A 41 -2.39 -0.11 -3.56
C ALA A 41 -1.52 0.48 -2.44
N LYS A 42 -0.28 0.02 -2.30
CA LYS A 42 0.70 0.55 -1.35
C LYS A 42 1.02 2.02 -1.62
N GLU A 43 1.23 2.39 -2.89
CA GLU A 43 1.48 3.78 -3.29
C GLU A 43 0.29 4.69 -2.97
N LYS A 44 -0.93 4.21 -3.16
CA LYS A 44 -2.14 4.97 -2.81
C LYS A 44 -2.32 5.18 -1.31
N GLU A 45 -1.89 4.24 -0.49
CA GLU A 45 -1.82 4.40 0.96
C GLU A 45 -0.93 5.60 1.34
N ALA A 46 0.29 5.65 0.80
CA ALA A 46 1.21 6.77 1.04
C ALA A 46 0.68 8.10 0.48
N ASP A 47 0.04 8.10 -0.70
CA ASP A 47 -0.56 9.29 -1.29
C ASP A 47 -1.61 9.92 -0.36
N GLY A 48 -2.45 9.10 0.29
CA GLY A 48 -3.46 9.56 1.24
C GLY A 48 -2.84 10.27 2.43
N ILE A 49 -1.80 9.68 3.02
CA ILE A 49 -1.09 10.25 4.17
C ILE A 49 -0.34 11.53 3.80
N LEU A 50 0.35 11.55 2.65
CA LEU A 50 1.03 12.75 2.18
C LEU A 50 0.07 13.92 1.96
N LYS A 51 -1.13 13.68 1.42
CA LYS A 51 -2.15 14.71 1.28
C LYS A 51 -2.64 15.23 2.62
N GLN A 52 -2.83 14.34 3.58
CA GLN A 52 -3.22 14.73 4.93
C GLN A 52 -2.14 15.61 5.59
N VAL A 53 -0.88 15.18 5.54
CA VAL A 53 0.26 15.95 6.06
C VAL A 53 0.33 17.32 5.37
N TYR A 54 0.23 17.36 4.05
CA TYR A 54 0.24 18.62 3.28
C TYR A 54 -0.85 19.59 3.74
N THR A 55 -2.06 19.10 3.96
CA THR A 55 -3.18 19.92 4.41
C THR A 55 -2.95 20.46 5.82
N LEU A 56 -2.49 19.62 6.73
CA LEU A 56 -2.24 19.98 8.12
C LEU A 56 -1.03 20.90 8.28
N GLU A 57 0.03 20.68 7.51
CA GLU A 57 1.20 21.58 7.48
C GLU A 57 0.82 22.98 7.00
N ASN A 58 0.01 23.08 5.93
CA ASN A 58 -0.50 24.38 5.49
C ASN A 58 -1.38 25.05 6.54
N ALA A 59 -2.23 24.30 7.23
CA ALA A 59 -3.04 24.82 8.34
C ALA A 59 -2.18 25.29 9.51
N TYR A 60 -1.17 24.53 9.87
CA TYR A 60 -0.22 24.90 10.93
C TYR A 60 0.57 26.16 10.54
N TYR A 61 1.06 26.23 9.30
CA TYR A 61 1.76 27.40 8.78
C TYR A 61 0.89 28.67 8.79
N ALA A 62 -0.36 28.55 8.38
CA ALA A 62 -1.31 29.66 8.39
C ALA A 62 -1.57 30.20 9.81
N ASN A 63 -1.56 29.33 10.82
CA ASN A 63 -1.81 29.71 12.21
C ASN A 63 -0.56 30.24 12.92
N ASN A 64 0.63 29.74 12.59
CA ASN A 64 1.86 29.97 13.36
C ASN A 64 2.94 30.74 12.58
N GLY A 65 2.82 30.91 11.26
CA GLY A 65 3.81 31.55 10.40
C GLY A 65 5.09 30.72 10.18
N ALA A 66 5.10 29.45 10.60
CA ALA A 66 6.22 28.53 10.47
C ALA A 66 5.70 27.12 10.21
N TRP A 67 6.50 26.27 9.55
CA TRP A 67 6.20 24.87 9.33
C TRP A 67 6.38 24.03 10.60
N ALA A 68 5.55 23.01 10.78
CA ALA A 68 5.72 22.08 11.88
C ALA A 68 6.95 21.19 11.64
N THR A 69 7.78 21.00 12.63
CA THR A 69 8.98 20.15 12.55
C THR A 69 8.86 18.91 13.43
N THR A 70 7.77 18.79 14.18
CA THR A 70 7.50 17.68 15.08
C THR A 70 6.04 17.23 14.98
N ASP A 71 5.79 15.96 15.25
CA ASP A 71 4.44 15.39 15.31
C ASP A 71 3.55 16.12 16.32
N ALA A 72 4.11 16.51 17.47
CA ALA A 72 3.38 17.22 18.52
C ALA A 72 2.82 18.56 18.02
N GLN A 73 3.54 19.27 17.16
CA GLN A 73 3.07 20.50 16.54
C GLN A 73 1.92 20.24 15.57
N LEU A 74 2.02 19.22 14.73
CA LEU A 74 0.93 18.83 13.82
C LEU A 74 -0.32 18.32 14.54
N GLN A 75 -0.16 17.69 15.71
CA GLN A 75 -1.30 17.26 16.53
C GLN A 75 -2.19 18.43 16.93
N THR A 76 -1.66 19.64 17.08
CA THR A 76 -2.44 20.85 17.41
C THR A 76 -3.45 21.22 16.32
N VAL A 77 -3.21 20.78 15.09
CA VAL A 77 -4.08 21.01 13.92
C VAL A 77 -4.79 19.73 13.45
N GLY A 78 -4.76 18.66 14.26
CA GLY A 78 -5.54 17.45 14.02
C GLY A 78 -4.77 16.26 13.44
N TRP A 79 -3.43 16.27 13.48
CA TRP A 79 -2.65 15.10 13.13
C TRP A 79 -2.81 13.99 14.16
N ASP A 80 -3.06 12.78 13.70
CA ASP A 80 -3.01 11.59 14.55
C ASP A 80 -1.74 10.80 14.23
N SER A 81 -0.79 10.80 15.15
CA SER A 81 0.48 10.05 15.00
C SER A 81 0.27 8.55 14.86
N ASN A 82 -0.87 8.01 15.31
CA ASN A 82 -1.22 6.60 15.10
C ASN A 82 -1.44 6.25 13.63
N THR A 83 -1.76 7.23 12.79
CA THR A 83 -1.90 7.05 11.33
C THR A 83 -0.65 6.47 10.70
N THR A 84 0.54 6.80 11.21
CA THR A 84 1.83 6.30 10.70
C THR A 84 2.32 5.03 11.39
N LEU A 85 1.85 4.73 12.61
CA LEU A 85 2.28 3.55 13.37
C LEU A 85 1.85 2.22 12.72
N GLY A 86 0.79 2.23 11.91
CA GLY A 86 0.30 1.07 11.16
C GLY A 86 0.95 0.84 9.80
N LEU A 87 1.80 1.77 9.33
CA LEU A 87 2.42 1.67 8.01
C LEU A 87 3.47 0.57 7.98
N LYS A 88 3.20 -0.45 7.16
CA LYS A 88 4.15 -1.55 6.91
C LYS A 88 5.02 -1.31 5.69
N ASN A 89 4.56 -0.47 4.77
CA ASN A 89 5.14 -0.29 3.44
C ASN A 89 5.97 0.99 3.31
N TYR A 90 5.75 1.97 4.19
CA TYR A 90 6.40 3.27 4.14
C TYR A 90 6.88 3.71 5.53
N SER A 91 7.95 4.51 5.57
CA SER A 91 8.34 5.25 6.76
C SER A 91 7.38 6.42 7.01
N ALA A 92 7.44 7.00 8.22
CA ALA A 92 6.73 8.25 8.50
C ALA A 92 7.14 9.35 7.51
N PRO A 93 6.22 10.27 7.14
CA PRO A 93 6.55 11.38 6.25
C PRO A 93 7.56 12.33 6.90
N THR A 94 8.37 12.97 6.08
CA THR A 94 9.20 14.09 6.54
C THR A 94 8.29 15.28 6.85
N LEU A 95 8.57 15.98 7.95
CA LEU A 95 7.84 17.19 8.36
C LEU A 95 8.67 18.44 8.10
N GLY A 96 8.02 19.59 8.05
CA GLY A 96 8.65 20.89 7.84
C GLY A 96 8.21 21.55 6.52
N GLN A 97 9.11 22.26 5.87
CA GLN A 97 8.83 22.88 4.58
C GLN A 97 8.70 21.82 3.48
N PRO A 98 7.70 21.91 2.57
CA PRO A 98 7.60 20.99 1.43
C PRO A 98 8.89 21.03 0.57
N PRO A 99 9.24 19.93 -0.10
CA PRO A 99 8.44 18.72 -0.31
C PRO A 99 8.46 17.73 0.85
N PHE A 100 7.33 17.04 1.07
CA PHE A 100 7.26 15.93 2.03
C PHE A 100 7.47 14.61 1.31
N THR A 101 8.25 13.72 1.90
CA THR A 101 8.59 12.43 1.30
C THR A 101 8.28 11.28 2.27
N MET A 102 7.70 10.22 1.74
CA MET A 102 7.59 8.92 2.41
C MET A 102 8.49 7.92 1.70
N ALA A 103 9.48 7.41 2.40
CA ALA A 103 10.38 6.40 1.86
C ALA A 103 9.74 5.01 1.96
N LYS A 104 9.86 4.20 0.91
CA LYS A 104 9.43 2.81 0.90
C LYS A 104 10.28 1.96 1.85
N THR A 105 9.67 0.99 2.51
CA THR A 105 10.35 0.03 3.38
C THR A 105 10.64 -1.31 2.70
N GLY A 106 10.19 -1.50 1.46
CA GLY A 106 10.35 -2.72 0.68
C GLY A 106 10.62 -2.48 -0.80
N SER A 107 10.55 -3.53 -1.61
CA SER A 107 10.76 -3.50 -3.06
C SER A 107 9.45 -3.60 -3.85
N GLY A 108 9.50 -3.24 -5.13
CA GLY A 108 8.39 -3.40 -6.05
C GLY A 108 7.38 -2.24 -6.08
N TYR A 109 7.66 -1.12 -5.39
CA TYR A 109 6.90 0.13 -5.41
C TYR A 109 7.84 1.32 -5.18
N CYS A 110 7.36 2.55 -5.37
CA CYS A 110 8.20 3.75 -5.39
C CYS A 110 8.10 4.55 -4.08
N ASN A 111 9.12 5.34 -3.77
CA ASN A 111 8.99 6.42 -2.80
C ASN A 111 7.95 7.43 -3.31
N ARG A 112 7.22 8.06 -2.40
CA ARG A 112 6.20 9.05 -2.74
C ARG A 112 6.58 10.41 -2.17
N THR A 113 6.42 11.45 -2.97
CA THR A 113 6.73 12.83 -2.58
C THR A 113 5.59 13.74 -3.01
N ILE A 114 5.20 14.68 -2.14
CA ILE A 114 4.27 15.76 -2.45
C ILE A 114 5.03 17.09 -2.43
N ASP A 115 4.86 17.88 -3.48
CA ASP A 115 5.50 19.19 -3.63
C ASP A 115 4.71 20.31 -2.94
N ALA A 116 5.23 21.54 -3.00
CA ALA A 116 4.59 22.73 -2.43
C ALA A 116 3.25 23.08 -3.11
N ASN A 117 2.95 22.54 -4.29
CA ASN A 117 1.71 22.75 -5.01
C ASN A 117 0.67 21.65 -4.70
N GLY A 118 1.01 20.68 -3.86
CA GLY A 118 0.15 19.54 -3.54
C GLY A 118 0.16 18.44 -4.61
N THR A 119 1.14 18.43 -5.52
CA THR A 119 1.28 17.41 -6.56
C THR A 119 2.10 16.24 -6.03
N ILE A 120 1.56 15.02 -6.18
CA ILE A 120 2.24 13.80 -5.74
C ILE A 120 2.95 13.14 -6.91
N THR A 121 4.24 12.83 -6.71
CA THR A 121 5.09 12.17 -7.69
C THR A 121 5.75 10.92 -7.11
N SER A 122 6.09 9.98 -8.00
CA SER A 122 6.90 8.80 -7.66
C SER A 122 8.37 9.13 -7.81
N VAL A 123 9.16 8.79 -6.81
CA VAL A 123 10.61 9.01 -6.81
C VAL A 123 11.31 7.72 -6.39
N SER A 124 12.42 7.40 -7.04
CA SER A 124 13.26 6.23 -6.66
C SER A 124 12.47 4.91 -6.58
N CYS A 125 11.98 4.42 -7.70
CA CYS A 125 11.45 3.07 -7.84
C CYS A 125 12.60 2.05 -7.93
#